data_400d20832ed9a6e7fa00dd21d09b48b0
#
_entry.id   400d20832ed9a6e7fa00dd21d09b48b0
#
_cell.length_a   1.000
_cell.length_b   1.000
_cell.length_c   1.000
_cell.angle_alpha   90.00
_cell.angle_beta   90.00
_cell.angle_gamma   90.00
#
_symmetry.space_group_name_H-M   'P 1'
#
loop_
_entity.id
_entity.type
_entity.pdbx_description
1 polymer ?
#
loop_
_entity_poly.entity_id
_entity_poly.type
_entity_poly.pdbx_seq_one_letter_code
_entity_poly.pdbx_strand_id
1 'polypeptide(L)'
;EVKAEWLHPTETPSMKGKNVVAIDLETCDTELKKMGPGWPRKIGSVIGIAISSGDFTAYYPIAHEGGGNMDKSVIVDYIKEVCEDESIQKVFHNAQYDIGWLSTLGIEVKGYIHDTMIAAALLNENRYSFTLNSMVAEYLGEFKNESLLKAKAEELGLDPKADMYKMHASFVGEYAEADARLTWRLHERFITEIEKEDLTKVYDIECRLIRVIFNMTKRGVRVDMEKAFGLKKKLFNKEKQYLKRIKDLVGQDVQINAARSVAQAFDSVNLEYPRTALGAPSFTQTFLETHAHELPRMITKARVLNKLQGTFVDGVAKYVHNGRLHAHINQIRGDNGGTVTGRFSMYAPNLQQMPIRNEYGSELRKIFIPEQGEYWLSADYSQQEPRILTHFAILNKNAGAEEVQQAFVKGLDFHKQTAEMAGIDRRLAKTIGLGVMYGMGYKKMAVDLDIAPIEAKEMLKEFREKVPFMQGMLEAVMNRANQIGSVRTYLGRRCKFDLWEPAWYEAGVFHKALPHNEATTKWGGSIKRAGTYKALNRLIQGTAADQTKKAMVDIYEQLGIIPLIQVHDELNCSVKSDKEAREIKDMMETCIDLKVPSNV
;
A
#
# COMPACT_ATOMS: atom_id res chain seq x y z
N GLU A 1 -13.39 6.08 43.09
CA GLU A 1 -12.74 7.15 42.33
C GLU A 1 -11.30 6.71 41.96
N VAL A 2 -11.01 6.62 40.67
CA VAL A 2 -9.66 6.24 40.17
C VAL A 2 -8.71 7.42 40.41
N LYS A 3 -7.56 7.15 41.05
CA LYS A 3 -6.53 8.15 41.33
C LYS A 3 -5.28 7.88 40.52
N ALA A 4 -4.59 8.95 40.10
CA ALA A 4 -3.30 8.90 39.42
C ALA A 4 -2.25 9.57 40.29
N GLU A 5 -1.04 9.01 40.31
CA GLU A 5 0.12 9.54 41.02
C GLU A 5 1.10 10.27 40.08
N TRP A 6 0.94 10.07 38.75
CA TRP A 6 1.82 10.69 37.78
C TRP A 6 1.72 12.22 37.79
N LEU A 7 2.87 12.87 37.77
CA LEU A 7 3.01 14.31 37.66
C LEU A 7 3.78 14.65 36.39
N HIS A 8 3.40 15.75 35.74
CA HIS A 8 4.15 16.23 34.59
C HIS A 8 5.59 16.60 34.98
N PRO A 9 6.56 16.43 34.05
CA PRO A 9 7.95 16.79 34.31
C PRO A 9 8.10 18.29 34.62
N THR A 10 9.09 18.62 35.43
CA THR A 10 9.44 20.02 35.77
C THR A 10 10.60 20.55 34.94
N GLU A 11 11.28 19.67 34.17
CA GLU A 11 12.49 19.98 33.43
C GLU A 11 12.34 19.63 31.95
N THR A 12 13.05 20.38 31.12
CA THR A 12 13.22 20.15 29.68
C THR A 12 14.72 20.03 29.39
N PRO A 13 15.32 18.85 29.73
CA PRO A 13 16.76 18.66 29.58
C PRO A 13 17.19 18.69 28.12
N SER A 14 18.36 19.27 27.85
CA SER A 14 18.92 19.29 26.51
C SER A 14 19.19 17.89 26.01
N MET A 15 18.76 17.59 24.79
CA MET A 15 19.04 16.33 24.09
C MET A 15 20.31 16.37 23.23
N LYS A 16 21.07 17.49 23.28
CA LYS A 16 22.34 17.59 22.53
C LYS A 16 23.31 16.47 22.92
N GLY A 17 23.90 15.84 21.91
CA GLY A 17 24.82 14.71 22.12
C GLY A 17 24.14 13.35 22.29
N LYS A 18 22.81 13.28 22.33
CA LYS A 18 22.08 12.01 22.22
C LYS A 18 22.11 11.52 20.78
N ASN A 19 22.38 10.23 20.58
CA ASN A 19 22.41 9.65 19.25
C ASN A 19 20.99 9.51 18.65
N VAL A 20 20.07 8.96 19.43
CA VAL A 20 18.68 8.69 19.02
C VAL A 20 17.71 9.15 20.11
N VAL A 21 16.62 9.81 19.69
CA VAL A 21 15.49 10.16 20.55
C VAL A 21 14.20 9.59 19.96
N ALA A 22 13.48 8.80 20.74
CA ALA A 22 12.15 8.33 20.40
C ALA A 22 11.13 9.42 20.73
N ILE A 23 10.15 9.58 19.85
CA ILE A 23 9.07 10.55 19.98
C ILE A 23 7.74 9.84 19.70
N ASP A 24 6.75 10.12 20.55
CA ASP A 24 5.38 9.62 20.41
C ASP A 24 4.40 10.73 20.76
N LEU A 25 3.29 10.83 20.04
CA LEU A 25 2.32 11.91 20.21
C LEU A 25 0.97 11.36 20.63
N GLU A 26 0.39 12.04 21.62
CA GLU A 26 -1.03 11.87 21.91
C GLU A 26 -1.81 12.99 21.22
N THR A 27 -2.94 12.62 20.60
CA THR A 27 -3.69 13.52 19.72
C THR A 27 -5.19 13.46 19.94
N CYS A 28 -5.87 14.56 19.60
CA CYS A 28 -7.31 14.60 19.37
C CYS A 28 -7.54 14.53 17.86
N ASP A 29 -7.96 13.37 17.34
CA ASP A 29 -8.20 13.13 15.92
C ASP A 29 -9.56 12.42 15.71
N THR A 30 -10.63 13.19 15.86
CA THR A 30 -12.01 12.69 15.93
C THR A 30 -12.50 12.10 14.61
N GLU A 31 -11.89 12.45 13.49
CA GLU A 31 -12.27 11.96 12.15
C GLU A 31 -11.38 10.83 11.64
N LEU A 32 -10.37 10.39 12.40
CA LEU A 32 -9.37 9.42 12.00
C LEU A 32 -9.97 8.18 11.30
N LYS A 33 -11.00 7.58 11.87
CA LYS A 33 -11.62 6.37 11.32
C LYS A 33 -12.39 6.59 10.01
N LYS A 34 -12.90 7.81 9.78
CA LYS A 34 -13.76 8.12 8.62
C LYS A 34 -12.99 8.74 7.45
N MET A 35 -12.01 9.57 7.78
CA MET A 35 -11.34 10.46 6.83
C MET A 35 -9.82 10.27 6.77
N GLY A 36 -9.28 9.32 7.56
CA GLY A 36 -7.84 9.20 7.79
C GLY A 36 -7.31 10.31 8.69
N PRO A 37 -6.00 10.32 8.99
CA PRO A 37 -5.37 11.31 9.86
C PRO A 37 -5.72 12.75 9.47
N GLY A 38 -6.10 13.54 10.47
CA GLY A 38 -6.62 14.90 10.26
C GLY A 38 -5.53 15.96 10.04
N TRP A 39 -4.27 15.66 10.33
CA TRP A 39 -3.18 16.63 10.30
C TRP A 39 -2.97 17.35 8.95
N PRO A 40 -3.14 16.74 7.76
CA PRO A 40 -2.94 17.48 6.50
C PRO A 40 -4.01 18.55 6.28
N ARG A 41 -5.19 18.33 6.85
CA ARG A 41 -6.35 19.23 6.78
C ARG A 41 -6.43 20.15 7.98
N LYS A 42 -5.53 20.01 8.97
CA LYS A 42 -5.52 20.73 10.25
C LYS A 42 -6.80 20.53 11.05
N ILE A 43 -7.36 19.32 11.02
CA ILE A 43 -8.54 18.91 11.78
C ILE A 43 -8.08 18.01 12.93
N GLY A 44 -8.23 18.49 14.17
CA GLY A 44 -7.68 17.87 15.35
C GLY A 44 -6.50 18.65 15.93
N SER A 45 -5.83 18.08 16.92
CA SER A 45 -4.71 18.74 17.60
C SER A 45 -3.80 17.74 18.33
N VAL A 46 -2.58 18.15 18.60
CA VAL A 46 -1.67 17.46 19.52
C VAL A 46 -2.06 17.81 20.95
N ILE A 47 -2.25 16.80 21.80
CA ILE A 47 -2.58 16.98 23.23
C ILE A 47 -1.38 16.81 24.15
N GLY A 48 -0.34 16.10 23.70
CA GLY A 48 0.91 15.94 24.41
C GLY A 48 1.96 15.23 23.59
N ILE A 49 3.22 15.35 24.01
CA ILE A 49 4.39 14.81 23.33
C ILE A 49 5.23 14.03 24.34
N ALA A 50 5.47 12.76 24.07
CA ALA A 50 6.40 11.93 24.84
C ALA A 50 7.72 11.80 24.10
N ILE A 51 8.84 11.84 24.84
CA ILE A 51 10.19 11.62 24.32
C ILE A 51 10.95 10.63 25.20
N SER A 52 11.86 9.88 24.58
CA SER A 52 12.80 9.02 25.31
C SER A 52 14.16 8.98 24.62
N SER A 53 15.23 9.18 25.41
CA SER A 53 16.62 8.98 24.97
C SER A 53 17.23 7.71 25.54
N GLY A 54 16.41 6.83 26.12
CA GLY A 54 16.81 5.61 26.78
C GLY A 54 17.05 5.79 28.28
N ASP A 55 17.88 6.74 28.68
CA ASP A 55 18.18 7.12 30.06
C ASP A 55 17.22 8.19 30.63
N PHE A 56 16.51 8.89 29.78
CA PHE A 56 15.51 9.90 30.14
C PHE A 56 14.22 9.67 29.35
N THR A 57 13.09 9.72 30.01
CA THR A 57 11.76 9.63 29.40
C THR A 57 10.81 10.61 30.06
N ALA A 58 10.05 11.34 29.28
CA ALA A 58 9.07 12.31 29.79
C ALA A 58 7.89 12.46 28.83
N TYR A 59 6.71 12.72 29.39
CA TYR A 59 5.52 13.16 28.67
C TYR A 59 5.21 14.62 29.01
N TYR A 60 5.05 15.43 27.98
CA TYR A 60 4.74 16.85 28.06
C TYR A 60 3.30 17.11 27.58
N PRO A 61 2.32 17.18 28.50
CA PRO A 61 0.93 17.49 28.15
C PRO A 61 0.77 18.95 27.80
N ILE A 62 0.07 19.28 26.72
CA ILE A 62 -0.09 20.67 26.24
C ILE A 62 -1.53 21.09 25.96
N ALA A 63 -2.46 20.14 25.79
CA ALA A 63 -3.84 20.45 25.39
C ALA A 63 -4.88 19.42 25.84
N HIS A 64 -4.73 18.82 27.01
CA HIS A 64 -5.79 18.00 27.62
C HIS A 64 -6.93 18.89 28.10
N GLU A 65 -8.16 18.60 27.70
CA GLU A 65 -9.37 19.28 28.18
C GLU A 65 -9.61 19.07 29.67
N GLY A 66 -9.25 17.88 30.19
CA GLY A 66 -9.34 17.54 31.60
C GLY A 66 -8.31 18.28 32.49
N GLY A 67 -7.36 19.00 31.92
CA GLY A 67 -6.34 19.74 32.64
C GLY A 67 -5.01 18.99 32.82
N GLY A 68 -4.12 19.56 33.68
CA GLY A 68 -2.78 19.01 33.92
C GLY A 68 -1.76 19.38 32.84
N ASN A 69 -2.03 20.41 32.05
CA ASN A 69 -1.17 20.86 30.97
C ASN A 69 -0.01 21.73 31.45
N MET A 70 1.08 21.64 30.71
CA MET A 70 2.22 22.56 30.79
C MET A 70 2.01 23.76 29.84
N ASP A 71 2.89 24.76 29.92
CA ASP A 71 2.88 25.87 28.97
C ASP A 71 3.21 25.35 27.56
N LYS A 72 2.21 25.45 26.68
CA LYS A 72 2.30 24.94 25.31
C LYS A 72 3.44 25.56 24.53
N SER A 73 3.66 26.86 24.67
CA SER A 73 4.70 27.60 23.94
C SER A 73 6.08 27.08 24.32
N VAL A 74 6.34 26.96 25.63
CA VAL A 74 7.62 26.45 26.16
C VAL A 74 7.89 25.03 25.68
N ILE A 75 6.89 24.15 25.72
CA ILE A 75 7.06 22.75 25.28
C ILE A 75 7.25 22.64 23.78
N VAL A 76 6.48 23.40 23.00
CA VAL A 76 6.64 23.38 21.52
C VAL A 76 8.03 23.87 21.13
N ASP A 77 8.57 24.91 21.74
CA ASP A 77 9.92 25.42 21.48
C ASP A 77 10.98 24.37 21.86
N TYR A 78 10.83 23.70 22.99
CA TYR A 78 11.72 22.61 23.40
C TYR A 78 11.69 21.41 22.42
N ILE A 79 10.52 20.94 22.08
CA ILE A 79 10.40 19.81 21.13
C ILE A 79 10.90 20.20 19.75
N LYS A 80 10.71 21.45 19.34
CA LYS A 80 11.27 21.98 18.10
C LYS A 80 12.80 21.94 18.10
N GLU A 81 13.45 22.34 19.20
CA GLU A 81 14.91 22.23 19.33
C GLU A 81 15.37 20.76 19.15
N VAL A 82 14.69 19.81 19.77
CA VAL A 82 15.01 18.36 19.64
C VAL A 82 14.78 17.85 18.22
N CYS A 83 13.63 18.17 17.62
CA CYS A 83 13.24 17.65 16.31
C CYS A 83 14.07 18.25 15.17
N GLU A 84 14.44 19.54 15.26
CA GLU A 84 15.15 20.24 14.18
C GLU A 84 16.68 20.11 14.28
N ASP A 85 17.22 19.53 15.34
CA ASP A 85 18.65 19.20 15.44
C ASP A 85 18.98 18.04 14.52
N GLU A 86 19.72 18.31 13.44
CA GLU A 86 20.10 17.29 12.44
C GLU A 86 21.06 16.23 12.99
N SER A 87 21.79 16.52 14.06
CA SER A 87 22.73 15.59 14.69
C SER A 87 22.04 14.50 15.51
N ILE A 88 20.78 14.69 15.89
CA ILE A 88 19.97 13.74 16.62
C ILE A 88 19.11 12.94 15.65
N GLN A 89 19.24 11.63 15.65
CA GLN A 89 18.32 10.74 14.92
C GLN A 89 16.99 10.62 15.68
N LYS A 90 15.89 10.56 14.99
CA LYS A 90 14.57 10.41 15.59
C LYS A 90 14.00 9.06 15.25
N VAL A 91 13.34 8.42 16.20
CA VAL A 91 12.62 7.18 15.99
C VAL A 91 11.16 7.31 16.43
N PHE A 92 10.29 6.77 15.60
CA PHE A 92 8.85 6.73 15.80
C PHE A 92 8.33 5.30 15.64
N HIS A 93 7.12 5.08 16.08
CA HIS A 93 6.32 3.92 15.67
C HIS A 93 5.16 4.37 14.80
N ASN A 94 5.24 4.21 13.48
CA ASN A 94 4.39 4.83 12.46
C ASN A 94 4.66 6.33 12.27
N ALA A 95 5.88 6.65 11.87
CA ALA A 95 6.42 8.00 11.74
C ALA A 95 5.54 8.99 10.95
N GLN A 96 4.81 8.54 9.93
CA GLN A 96 3.94 9.41 9.12
C GLN A 96 2.88 10.13 9.95
N TYR A 97 2.36 9.48 10.98
CA TYR A 97 1.36 10.05 11.87
C TYR A 97 1.95 11.16 12.74
N ASP A 98 3.02 10.84 13.45
CA ASP A 98 3.64 11.78 14.41
C ASP A 98 4.29 12.98 13.73
N ILE A 99 5.05 12.75 12.64
CA ILE A 99 5.66 13.83 11.86
C ILE A 99 4.58 14.75 11.28
N GLY A 100 3.46 14.17 10.84
CA GLY A 100 2.32 14.92 10.36
C GLY A 100 1.77 15.88 11.43
N TRP A 101 1.52 15.38 12.62
CA TRP A 101 1.01 16.19 13.73
C TRP A 101 2.04 17.20 14.26
N LEU A 102 3.33 16.85 14.33
CA LEU A 102 4.40 17.80 14.65
C LEU A 102 4.41 18.98 13.68
N SER A 103 4.16 18.73 12.40
CA SER A 103 4.10 19.79 11.39
C SER A 103 2.97 20.80 11.63
N THR A 104 1.89 20.41 12.30
CA THR A 104 0.80 21.33 12.67
C THR A 104 1.20 22.30 13.79
N LEU A 105 2.21 21.96 14.56
CA LEU A 105 2.82 22.83 15.59
C LEU A 105 3.95 23.71 15.03
N GLY A 106 4.21 23.67 13.72
CA GLY A 106 5.32 24.38 13.10
C GLY A 106 6.69 23.74 13.34
N ILE A 107 6.72 22.45 13.69
CA ILE A 107 7.94 21.69 13.94
C ILE A 107 8.28 20.86 12.70
N GLU A 108 9.51 21.00 12.21
CA GLU A 108 10.09 20.18 11.15
C GLU A 108 10.98 19.09 11.76
N VAL A 109 10.79 17.85 11.36
CA VAL A 109 11.67 16.76 11.80
C VAL A 109 12.86 16.66 10.84
N LYS A 110 14.04 17.09 11.30
CA LYS A 110 15.30 17.04 10.56
C LYS A 110 16.17 15.86 10.98
N GLY A 111 17.27 15.64 10.27
CA GLY A 111 18.15 14.50 10.49
C GLY A 111 17.56 13.17 10.02
N TYR A 112 18.14 12.07 10.46
CA TYR A 112 17.69 10.73 10.06
C TYR A 112 16.45 10.31 10.87
N ILE A 113 15.50 9.69 10.17
CA ILE A 113 14.22 9.24 10.75
C ILE A 113 14.15 7.73 10.67
N HIS A 114 14.01 7.09 11.83
CA HIS A 114 13.72 5.67 11.98
C HIS A 114 12.24 5.43 12.23
N ASP A 115 11.77 4.24 11.83
CA ASP A 115 10.41 3.79 12.13
C ASP A 115 10.42 2.31 12.51
N THR A 116 10.04 2.02 13.75
CA THR A 116 10.01 0.64 14.26
C THR A 116 8.92 -0.21 13.61
N MET A 117 7.84 0.38 13.09
CA MET A 117 6.82 -0.36 12.34
C MET A 117 7.36 -0.79 10.96
N ILE A 118 8.15 0.05 10.30
CA ILE A 118 8.84 -0.30 9.05
C ILE A 118 9.86 -1.41 9.30
N ALA A 119 10.68 -1.29 10.34
CA ALA A 119 11.63 -2.33 10.71
C ALA A 119 10.94 -3.68 10.95
N ALA A 120 9.84 -3.69 11.72
CA ALA A 120 9.05 -4.89 11.98
C ALA A 120 8.51 -5.52 10.70
N ALA A 121 8.02 -4.71 9.76
CA ALA A 121 7.50 -5.20 8.48
C ALA A 121 8.58 -5.77 7.56
N LEU A 122 9.79 -5.23 7.59
CA LEU A 122 10.94 -5.79 6.86
C LEU A 122 11.44 -7.10 7.48
N LEU A 123 11.40 -7.21 8.81
CA LEU A 123 11.75 -8.42 9.53
C LEU A 123 10.72 -9.54 9.32
N ASN A 124 9.44 -9.22 9.24
CA ASN A 124 8.37 -10.17 8.95
C ASN A 124 7.12 -9.50 8.37
N GLU A 125 6.99 -9.51 7.06
CA GLU A 125 5.88 -8.93 6.32
C GLU A 125 4.55 -9.70 6.46
N ASN A 126 4.60 -10.94 6.96
CA ASN A 126 3.43 -11.81 7.09
C ASN A 126 2.70 -11.67 8.43
N ARG A 127 3.09 -10.74 9.28
CA ARG A 127 2.45 -10.51 10.57
C ARG A 127 1.00 -10.05 10.42
N TYR A 128 0.19 -10.38 11.42
CA TYR A 128 -1.19 -9.90 11.52
C TYR A 128 -1.28 -8.49 12.09
N SER A 129 -0.41 -8.16 13.05
CA SER A 129 -0.41 -6.88 13.74
C SER A 129 0.99 -6.29 13.79
N PHE A 130 1.06 -4.99 13.58
CA PHE A 130 2.26 -4.17 13.69
C PHE A 130 2.11 -3.11 14.79
N THR A 131 1.09 -3.22 15.66
CA THR A 131 0.92 -2.31 16.79
C THR A 131 2.12 -2.35 17.73
N LEU A 132 2.40 -1.23 18.40
CA LEU A 132 3.46 -1.15 19.38
C LEU A 132 3.36 -2.26 20.44
N ASN A 133 2.16 -2.49 20.97
CA ASN A 133 1.92 -3.55 21.97
C ASN A 133 2.30 -4.95 21.45
N SER A 134 1.94 -5.26 20.20
CA SER A 134 2.27 -6.55 19.58
C SER A 134 3.77 -6.72 19.40
N MET A 135 4.47 -5.65 18.98
CA MET A 135 5.92 -5.66 18.81
C MET A 135 6.65 -5.80 20.14
N VAL A 136 6.22 -5.05 21.14
CA VAL A 136 6.81 -5.08 22.50
C VAL A 136 6.65 -6.46 23.13
N ALA A 137 5.47 -7.06 23.05
CA ALA A 137 5.21 -8.40 23.57
C ALA A 137 6.13 -9.46 22.95
N GLU A 138 6.31 -9.42 21.62
CA GLU A 138 7.10 -10.41 20.90
C GLU A 138 8.62 -10.21 21.04
N TYR A 139 9.09 -8.99 20.86
CA TYR A 139 10.53 -8.71 20.76
C TYR A 139 11.18 -8.33 22.09
N LEU A 140 10.41 -7.80 23.03
CA LEU A 140 10.91 -7.41 24.35
C LEU A 140 10.40 -8.32 25.49
N GLY A 141 9.36 -9.13 25.25
CA GLY A 141 8.75 -9.99 26.27
C GLY A 141 8.00 -9.21 27.35
N GLU A 142 7.56 -7.98 27.04
CA GLU A 142 6.92 -7.07 27.97
C GLU A 142 5.47 -6.78 27.53
N PHE A 143 4.65 -6.36 28.49
CA PHE A 143 3.28 -5.93 28.24
C PHE A 143 3.12 -4.51 28.76
N LYS A 144 2.55 -3.67 27.90
CA LYS A 144 2.23 -2.29 28.27
C LYS A 144 1.09 -2.27 29.27
N ASN A 145 1.28 -1.52 30.36
CA ASN A 145 0.23 -1.32 31.36
C ASN A 145 -0.71 -0.20 30.91
N GLU A 146 -1.92 -0.55 30.55
CA GLU A 146 -3.01 0.39 30.18
C GLU A 146 -4.12 0.44 31.24
N SER A 147 -3.93 -0.18 32.40
CA SER A 147 -4.99 -0.38 33.39
C SER A 147 -5.54 0.92 33.97
N LEU A 148 -4.67 1.87 34.31
CA LEU A 148 -5.06 3.18 34.86
C LEU A 148 -5.87 3.99 33.85
N LEU A 149 -5.39 4.06 32.60
CA LEU A 149 -6.05 4.76 31.50
C LEU A 149 -7.44 4.17 31.23
N LYS A 150 -7.54 2.85 31.16
CA LYS A 150 -8.83 2.14 30.93
C LYS A 150 -9.80 2.31 32.07
N ALA A 151 -9.34 2.17 33.31
CA ALA A 151 -10.18 2.34 34.49
C ALA A 151 -10.76 3.76 34.59
N LYS A 152 -9.95 4.78 34.28
CA LYS A 152 -10.44 6.18 34.26
C LYS A 152 -11.38 6.45 33.11
N ALA A 153 -11.11 5.93 31.95
CA ALA A 153 -12.01 6.03 30.80
C ALA A 153 -13.38 5.38 31.09
N GLU A 154 -13.40 4.19 31.70
CA GLU A 154 -14.61 3.51 32.11
C GLU A 154 -15.40 4.33 33.16
N GLU A 155 -14.74 4.87 34.19
CA GLU A 155 -15.35 5.75 35.19
C GLU A 155 -16.04 6.97 34.56
N LEU A 156 -15.45 7.52 33.49
CA LEU A 156 -15.96 8.70 32.78
C LEU A 156 -16.91 8.38 31.62
N GLY A 157 -17.10 7.11 31.29
CA GLY A 157 -17.90 6.68 30.14
C GLY A 157 -17.27 7.06 28.79
N LEU A 158 -15.92 7.06 28.70
CA LEU A 158 -15.13 7.48 27.55
C LEU A 158 -14.45 6.28 26.87
N ASP A 159 -14.14 6.42 25.58
CA ASP A 159 -13.21 5.51 24.91
C ASP A 159 -11.77 5.85 25.35
N PRO A 160 -10.98 4.89 25.85
CA PRO A 160 -9.67 5.16 26.43
C PRO A 160 -8.64 5.75 25.44
N LYS A 161 -8.82 5.52 24.12
CA LYS A 161 -7.92 6.05 23.09
C LYS A 161 -8.53 7.21 22.31
N ALA A 162 -9.77 7.06 21.85
CA ALA A 162 -10.42 8.10 21.04
C ALA A 162 -10.75 9.37 21.85
N ASP A 163 -11.05 9.22 23.15
CA ASP A 163 -11.42 10.31 24.05
C ASP A 163 -10.31 10.69 25.06
N MET A 164 -9.10 10.21 24.85
CA MET A 164 -7.96 10.46 25.75
C MET A 164 -7.74 11.96 26.04
N TYR A 165 -7.98 12.79 25.05
CA TYR A 165 -7.84 14.25 25.16
C TYR A 165 -8.80 14.90 26.19
N LYS A 166 -9.90 14.24 26.54
CA LYS A 166 -10.87 14.69 27.56
C LYS A 166 -10.43 14.41 28.98
N MET A 167 -9.47 13.50 29.16
CA MET A 167 -8.98 13.12 30.48
C MET A 167 -7.90 14.11 30.99
N HIS A 168 -7.77 14.18 32.31
CA HIS A 168 -6.66 14.90 32.93
C HIS A 168 -5.34 14.22 32.61
N ALA A 169 -4.29 14.96 32.30
CA ALA A 169 -2.99 14.45 31.86
C ALA A 169 -2.37 13.39 32.78
N SER A 170 -2.64 13.48 34.11
CA SER A 170 -2.11 12.49 35.06
C SER A 170 -2.55 11.04 34.80
N PHE A 171 -3.67 10.82 34.17
CA PHE A 171 -4.13 9.47 33.78
C PHE A 171 -3.53 8.95 32.49
N VAL A 172 -2.88 9.82 31.73
CA VAL A 172 -2.30 9.53 30.40
C VAL A 172 -0.78 9.44 30.47
N GLY A 173 -0.14 10.17 31.41
CA GLY A 173 1.31 10.36 31.43
C GLY A 173 2.13 9.07 31.43
N GLU A 174 1.84 8.13 32.33
CA GLU A 174 2.56 6.84 32.38
C GLU A 174 2.41 6.05 31.06
N TYR A 175 1.22 6.09 30.47
CA TYR A 175 0.93 5.44 29.21
C TYR A 175 1.76 6.03 28.07
N ALA A 176 1.78 7.35 27.93
CA ALA A 176 2.52 8.05 26.87
C ALA A 176 4.05 7.92 27.05
N GLU A 177 4.56 8.01 28.28
CA GLU A 177 5.98 7.76 28.58
C GLU A 177 6.39 6.32 28.23
N ALA A 178 5.51 5.35 28.51
CA ALA A 178 5.77 3.95 28.14
C ALA A 178 5.89 3.80 26.62
N ASP A 179 5.06 4.47 25.81
CA ASP A 179 5.11 4.39 24.35
C ASP A 179 6.43 4.91 23.79
N ALA A 180 6.89 6.06 24.23
CA ALA A 180 8.19 6.59 23.81
C ALA A 180 9.36 5.70 24.26
N ARG A 181 9.36 5.25 25.51
CA ARG A 181 10.42 4.38 26.06
C ARG A 181 10.47 3.04 25.33
N LEU A 182 9.33 2.42 25.10
CA LEU A 182 9.25 1.13 24.41
C LEU A 182 9.60 1.24 22.93
N THR A 183 9.24 2.34 22.27
CA THR A 183 9.68 2.63 20.91
C THR A 183 11.19 2.75 20.82
N TRP A 184 11.83 3.45 21.77
CA TRP A 184 13.29 3.54 21.84
C TRP A 184 13.95 2.16 22.01
N ARG A 185 13.44 1.33 22.93
CA ARG A 185 13.94 -0.02 23.17
C ARG A 185 13.73 -0.97 21.99
N LEU A 186 12.58 -0.88 21.32
CA LEU A 186 12.34 -1.63 20.08
C LEU A 186 13.30 -1.22 18.97
N HIS A 187 13.61 0.07 18.86
CA HIS A 187 14.59 0.54 17.88
C HIS A 187 15.95 -0.10 18.12
N GLU A 188 16.48 -0.09 19.32
CA GLU A 188 17.75 -0.75 19.68
C GLU A 188 17.73 -2.24 19.28
N ARG A 189 16.64 -2.93 19.59
CA ARG A 189 16.47 -4.32 19.22
C ARG A 189 16.40 -4.51 17.71
N PHE A 190 15.63 -3.71 17.01
CA PHE A 190 15.40 -3.86 15.57
C PHE A 190 16.61 -3.51 14.73
N ILE A 191 17.41 -2.52 15.09
CA ILE A 191 18.64 -2.22 14.35
C ILE A 191 19.58 -3.45 14.36
N THR A 192 19.73 -4.11 15.49
CA THR A 192 20.53 -5.34 15.59
C THR A 192 19.96 -6.47 14.71
N GLU A 193 18.64 -6.66 14.71
CA GLU A 193 17.99 -7.68 13.86
C GLU A 193 18.07 -7.34 12.37
N ILE A 194 17.91 -6.08 12.00
CA ILE A 194 18.03 -5.59 10.60
C ILE A 194 19.43 -5.83 10.06
N GLU A 195 20.48 -5.56 10.86
CA GLU A 195 21.87 -5.85 10.48
C GLU A 195 22.13 -7.35 10.33
N LYS A 196 21.73 -8.13 11.33
CA LYS A 196 21.88 -9.59 11.33
C LYS A 196 21.20 -10.26 10.14
N GLU A 197 20.05 -9.75 9.72
CA GLU A 197 19.26 -10.28 8.63
C GLU A 197 19.63 -9.66 7.26
N ASP A 198 20.70 -8.87 7.21
CA ASP A 198 21.16 -8.18 5.98
C ASP A 198 20.04 -7.38 5.28
N LEU A 199 19.33 -6.57 6.06
CA LEU A 199 18.21 -5.72 5.59
C LEU A 199 18.54 -4.23 5.64
N THR A 200 19.77 -3.85 6.03
CA THR A 200 20.17 -2.45 6.25
C THR A 200 19.93 -1.58 5.03
N LYS A 201 20.27 -2.07 3.83
CA LYS A 201 20.11 -1.32 2.59
C LYS A 201 18.66 -0.98 2.27
N VAL A 202 17.76 -1.94 2.39
CA VAL A 202 16.33 -1.72 2.12
C VAL A 202 15.68 -0.91 3.23
N TYR A 203 16.12 -1.10 4.48
CA TYR A 203 15.66 -0.30 5.62
C TYR A 203 16.03 1.18 5.44
N ASP A 204 17.26 1.47 5.01
CA ASP A 204 17.70 2.84 4.71
C ASP A 204 16.82 3.51 3.64
N ILE A 205 16.53 2.82 2.55
CA ILE A 205 15.64 3.35 1.50
C ILE A 205 14.24 3.64 2.07
N GLU A 206 13.68 2.74 2.84
CA GLU A 206 12.36 2.94 3.47
C GLU A 206 12.37 4.11 4.47
N CYS A 207 13.41 4.27 5.26
CA CYS A 207 13.54 5.39 6.19
C CYS A 207 13.66 6.74 5.47
N ARG A 208 14.47 6.82 4.42
CA ARG A 208 14.62 8.03 3.60
C ARG A 208 13.33 8.37 2.85
N LEU A 209 12.56 7.37 2.48
CA LEU A 209 11.26 7.51 1.83
C LEU A 209 10.19 8.15 2.75
N ILE A 210 10.30 8.01 4.06
CA ILE A 210 9.35 8.60 5.03
C ILE A 210 9.14 10.08 4.73
N ARG A 211 10.21 10.84 4.54
CA ARG A 211 10.14 12.29 4.26
C ARG A 211 9.49 12.60 2.92
N VAL A 212 9.72 11.79 1.91
CA VAL A 212 9.08 11.95 0.59
C VAL A 212 7.57 11.79 0.72
N ILE A 213 7.13 10.68 1.34
CA ILE A 213 5.71 10.37 1.55
C ILE A 213 5.02 11.42 2.41
N PHE A 214 5.67 11.85 3.51
CA PHE A 214 5.16 12.93 4.36
C PHE A 214 4.91 14.21 3.54
N ASN A 215 5.87 14.63 2.73
CA ASN A 215 5.72 15.83 1.90
C ASN A 215 4.66 15.67 0.80
N MET A 216 4.53 14.49 0.21
CA MET A 216 3.43 14.19 -0.73
C MET A 216 2.06 14.39 -0.08
N THR A 217 1.86 13.80 1.10
CA THR A 217 0.59 13.92 1.84
C THR A 217 0.36 15.35 2.34
N LYS A 218 1.39 16.01 2.88
CA LYS A 218 1.30 17.40 3.38
C LYS A 218 0.91 18.38 2.30
N ARG A 219 1.57 18.35 1.15
CA ARG A 219 1.25 19.22 0.01
C ARG A 219 -0.07 18.83 -0.63
N GLY A 220 -0.32 17.54 -0.77
CA GLY A 220 -1.44 17.00 -1.51
C GLY A 220 -1.35 17.31 -3.02
N VAL A 221 -2.40 16.94 -3.75
CA VAL A 221 -2.55 17.21 -5.17
C VAL A 221 -3.72 18.16 -5.40
N ARG A 222 -3.54 19.13 -6.29
CA ARG A 222 -4.60 20.07 -6.66
C ARG A 222 -5.69 19.36 -7.44
N VAL A 223 -6.95 19.69 -7.12
CA VAL A 223 -8.14 19.14 -7.79
C VAL A 223 -8.97 20.28 -8.38
N ASP A 224 -9.27 20.18 -9.68
CA ASP A 224 -10.21 21.06 -10.37
C ASP A 224 -11.66 20.59 -10.08
N MET A 225 -12.26 21.17 -9.05
CA MET A 225 -13.61 20.81 -8.61
C MET A 225 -14.69 21.19 -9.60
N GLU A 226 -14.50 22.25 -10.38
CA GLU A 226 -15.45 22.67 -11.43
C GLU A 226 -15.49 21.60 -12.54
N LYS A 227 -14.30 21.17 -12.98
CA LYS A 227 -14.16 20.09 -13.95
C LYS A 227 -14.72 18.76 -13.42
N ALA A 228 -14.48 18.44 -12.14
CA ALA A 228 -15.01 17.25 -11.48
C ALA A 228 -16.54 17.23 -11.48
N PHE A 229 -17.19 18.33 -11.08
CA PHE A 229 -18.64 18.42 -11.07
C PHE A 229 -19.25 18.51 -12.48
N GLY A 230 -18.55 19.14 -13.41
CA GLY A 230 -18.92 19.12 -14.84
C GLY A 230 -18.95 17.71 -15.41
N LEU A 231 -17.91 16.92 -15.10
CA LEU A 231 -17.85 15.51 -15.48
C LEU A 231 -18.97 14.70 -14.82
N LYS A 232 -19.22 14.90 -13.52
CA LYS A 232 -20.32 14.22 -12.82
C LYS A 232 -21.67 14.47 -13.50
N LYS A 233 -21.96 15.72 -13.86
CA LYS A 233 -23.21 16.09 -14.56
C LYS A 233 -23.32 15.39 -15.92
N LYS A 234 -22.23 15.32 -16.68
CA LYS A 234 -22.16 14.59 -17.97
C LYS A 234 -22.46 13.09 -17.77
N LEU A 235 -21.81 12.46 -16.77
CA LEU A 235 -22.01 11.04 -16.46
C LEU A 235 -23.46 10.76 -16.01
N PHE A 236 -24.01 11.61 -15.14
CA PHE A 236 -25.39 11.51 -14.66
C PHE A 236 -26.40 11.57 -15.80
N ASN A 237 -26.26 12.53 -16.70
CA ASN A 237 -27.16 12.66 -17.85
C ASN A 237 -27.09 11.41 -18.74
N LYS A 238 -25.93 10.85 -18.94
CA LYS A 238 -25.72 9.63 -19.74
C LYS A 238 -26.28 8.38 -19.05
N GLU A 239 -26.10 8.25 -17.75
CA GLU A 239 -26.75 7.20 -16.94
C GLU A 239 -28.27 7.27 -17.04
N LYS A 240 -28.85 8.47 -16.89
CA LYS A 240 -30.30 8.69 -17.02
C LYS A 240 -30.84 8.28 -18.39
N GLN A 241 -30.08 8.49 -19.48
CA GLN A 241 -30.44 8.00 -20.80
C GLN A 241 -30.50 6.48 -20.87
N TYR A 242 -29.51 5.77 -20.28
CA TYR A 242 -29.52 4.31 -20.22
C TYR A 242 -30.69 3.79 -19.35
N LEU A 243 -30.93 4.39 -18.20
CA LEU A 243 -32.05 4.00 -17.32
C LEU A 243 -33.39 4.18 -18.00
N LYS A 244 -33.57 5.26 -18.77
CA LYS A 244 -34.78 5.47 -19.58
C LYS A 244 -34.93 4.37 -20.64
N ARG A 245 -33.87 4.06 -21.40
CA ARG A 245 -33.90 2.99 -22.40
C ARG A 245 -34.20 1.62 -21.79
N ILE A 246 -33.64 1.32 -20.61
CA ILE A 246 -33.96 0.12 -19.86
C ILE A 246 -35.44 0.09 -19.51
N LYS A 247 -35.97 1.17 -18.95
CA LYS A 247 -37.40 1.31 -18.62
C LYS A 247 -38.29 1.11 -19.82
N ASP A 248 -37.95 1.73 -20.96
CA ASP A 248 -38.73 1.60 -22.21
C ASP A 248 -38.74 0.15 -22.71
N LEU A 249 -37.63 -0.62 -22.49
CA LEU A 249 -37.52 -2.01 -22.90
C LEU A 249 -38.29 -2.97 -21.97
N VAL A 250 -38.23 -2.76 -20.66
CA VAL A 250 -38.77 -3.72 -19.66
C VAL A 250 -40.12 -3.27 -19.06
N GLY A 251 -40.58 -2.05 -19.40
CA GLY A 251 -41.86 -1.51 -18.94
C GLY A 251 -41.88 -0.97 -17.49
N GLN A 252 -40.79 -0.94 -16.79
CA GLN A 252 -40.68 -0.51 -15.39
C GLN A 252 -39.33 0.09 -15.05
N ASP A 253 -39.28 0.86 -13.94
CA ASP A 253 -38.01 1.36 -13.42
C ASP A 253 -37.17 0.26 -12.83
N VAL A 254 -35.86 0.25 -13.15
CA VAL A 254 -34.91 -0.76 -12.69
C VAL A 254 -33.85 -0.15 -11.80
N GLN A 255 -33.72 -0.67 -10.59
CA GLN A 255 -32.60 -0.36 -9.69
C GLN A 255 -31.42 -1.24 -10.07
N ILE A 256 -30.55 -0.72 -10.91
CA ILE A 256 -29.47 -1.47 -11.57
C ILE A 256 -28.48 -2.14 -10.60
N ASN A 257 -28.35 -1.65 -9.38
CA ASN A 257 -27.46 -2.21 -8.34
C ASN A 257 -28.16 -3.22 -7.40
N ALA A 258 -29.48 -3.36 -7.51
CA ALA A 258 -30.27 -4.30 -6.71
C ALA A 258 -30.54 -5.59 -7.50
N ALA A 259 -29.93 -6.71 -7.10
CA ALA A 259 -30.04 -7.99 -7.81
C ALA A 259 -31.51 -8.43 -8.04
N ARG A 260 -32.39 -8.18 -7.08
CA ARG A 260 -33.83 -8.50 -7.21
C ARG A 260 -34.52 -7.67 -8.31
N SER A 261 -34.22 -6.38 -8.38
CA SER A 261 -34.78 -5.50 -9.42
C SER A 261 -34.27 -5.84 -10.82
N VAL A 262 -32.99 -6.20 -10.92
CA VAL A 262 -32.39 -6.67 -12.19
C VAL A 262 -32.99 -8.02 -12.58
N ALA A 263 -33.25 -8.95 -11.65
CA ALA A 263 -33.92 -10.22 -11.94
C ALA A 263 -35.33 -9.98 -12.52
N GLN A 264 -36.13 -9.10 -11.94
CA GLN A 264 -37.44 -8.74 -12.46
C GLN A 264 -37.39 -8.16 -13.88
N ALA A 265 -36.35 -7.36 -14.17
CA ALA A 265 -36.14 -6.84 -15.52
C ALA A 265 -35.78 -7.95 -16.52
N PHE A 266 -34.97 -8.93 -16.13
CA PHE A 266 -34.65 -10.11 -16.96
C PHE A 266 -35.91 -10.97 -17.21
N ASP A 267 -36.67 -11.24 -16.14
CA ASP A 267 -37.92 -12.01 -16.23
C ASP A 267 -38.92 -11.36 -17.21
N SER A 268 -39.03 -10.01 -17.21
CA SER A 268 -39.97 -9.28 -18.08
C SER A 268 -39.67 -9.39 -19.56
N VAL A 269 -38.43 -9.76 -19.93
CA VAL A 269 -38.00 -9.99 -21.31
C VAL A 269 -37.61 -11.46 -21.57
N ASN A 270 -38.01 -12.36 -20.68
CA ASN A 270 -37.76 -13.81 -20.75
C ASN A 270 -36.29 -14.19 -20.89
N LEU A 271 -35.39 -13.52 -20.16
CA LEU A 271 -33.96 -13.84 -20.14
C LEU A 271 -33.62 -14.66 -18.90
N GLU A 272 -32.84 -15.71 -19.10
CA GLU A 272 -32.28 -16.50 -18.02
C GLU A 272 -31.07 -15.82 -17.38
N TYR A 273 -30.84 -16.10 -16.08
CA TYR A 273 -29.70 -15.59 -15.32
C TYR A 273 -29.21 -16.59 -14.28
N PRO A 274 -27.91 -16.58 -13.96
CA PRO A 274 -27.33 -17.47 -12.96
C PRO A 274 -27.79 -17.12 -11.55
N ARG A 275 -27.73 -18.14 -10.68
CA ARG A 275 -28.02 -18.03 -9.26
C ARG A 275 -26.79 -18.41 -8.43
N THR A 276 -26.68 -17.86 -7.25
CA THR A 276 -25.67 -18.27 -6.26
C THR A 276 -25.99 -19.66 -5.72
N ALA A 277 -25.04 -20.29 -5.02
CA ALA A 277 -25.25 -21.57 -4.35
C ALA A 277 -26.43 -21.57 -3.36
N LEU A 278 -26.80 -20.39 -2.83
CA LEU A 278 -27.95 -20.17 -1.94
C LEU A 278 -29.24 -19.79 -2.69
N GLY A 279 -29.25 -19.88 -4.04
CA GLY A 279 -30.43 -19.62 -4.87
C GLY A 279 -30.72 -18.16 -5.19
N ALA A 280 -29.93 -17.19 -4.71
CA ALA A 280 -30.13 -15.77 -5.02
C ALA A 280 -29.68 -15.42 -6.46
N PRO A 281 -30.36 -14.47 -7.16
CA PRO A 281 -29.93 -14.00 -8.47
C PRO A 281 -28.50 -13.46 -8.45
N SER A 282 -27.70 -13.79 -9.48
CA SER A 282 -26.30 -13.38 -9.59
C SER A 282 -26.03 -12.69 -10.91
N PHE A 283 -25.73 -11.39 -10.87
CA PHE A 283 -25.44 -10.55 -12.03
C PHE A 283 -24.01 -10.04 -11.97
N THR A 284 -23.05 -10.95 -12.15
CA THR A 284 -21.62 -10.60 -12.22
C THR A 284 -21.33 -9.75 -13.46
N GLN A 285 -20.28 -8.95 -13.40
CA GLN A 285 -19.85 -8.13 -14.53
C GLN A 285 -19.58 -8.99 -15.75
N THR A 286 -18.85 -10.11 -15.60
CA THR A 286 -18.55 -11.03 -16.68
C THR A 286 -19.81 -11.57 -17.36
N PHE A 287 -20.80 -12.02 -16.58
CA PHE A 287 -22.07 -12.50 -17.13
C PHE A 287 -22.78 -11.43 -17.96
N LEU A 288 -22.88 -10.20 -17.42
CA LEU A 288 -23.57 -9.11 -18.10
C LEU A 288 -22.85 -8.64 -19.37
N GLU A 289 -21.51 -8.65 -19.37
CA GLU A 289 -20.69 -8.21 -20.50
C GLU A 289 -20.67 -9.22 -21.66
N THR A 290 -20.75 -10.52 -21.36
CA THR A 290 -20.74 -11.58 -22.37
C THR A 290 -22.11 -11.91 -22.95
N HIS A 291 -23.19 -11.39 -22.35
CA HIS A 291 -24.55 -11.67 -22.79
C HIS A 291 -24.89 -10.97 -24.11
N ALA A 292 -25.52 -11.70 -25.05
CA ALA A 292 -25.82 -11.19 -26.40
C ALA A 292 -26.92 -10.13 -26.42
N HIS A 293 -27.88 -10.19 -25.49
CA HIS A 293 -29.03 -9.28 -25.42
C HIS A 293 -28.62 -7.85 -25.02
N GLU A 294 -29.39 -6.84 -25.46
CA GLU A 294 -29.07 -5.42 -25.15
C GLU A 294 -29.29 -5.02 -23.70
N LEU A 295 -30.24 -5.64 -22.99
CA LEU A 295 -30.54 -5.32 -21.59
C LEU A 295 -29.34 -5.46 -20.66
N PRO A 296 -28.62 -6.59 -20.60
CA PRO A 296 -27.38 -6.74 -19.81
C PRO A 296 -26.33 -5.69 -20.14
N ARG A 297 -26.14 -5.39 -21.43
CA ARG A 297 -25.16 -4.38 -21.88
C ARG A 297 -25.53 -2.97 -21.40
N MET A 298 -26.82 -2.60 -21.45
CA MET A 298 -27.29 -1.31 -20.93
C MET A 298 -27.13 -1.22 -19.42
N ILE A 299 -27.46 -2.29 -18.68
CA ILE A 299 -27.27 -2.36 -17.23
C ILE A 299 -25.78 -2.20 -16.86
N THR A 300 -24.88 -2.89 -17.58
CA THR A 300 -23.43 -2.75 -17.38
C THR A 300 -22.96 -1.32 -17.58
N LYS A 301 -23.37 -0.67 -18.67
CA LYS A 301 -23.01 0.73 -18.95
C LYS A 301 -23.55 1.68 -17.88
N ALA A 302 -24.81 1.51 -17.47
CA ALA A 302 -25.40 2.31 -16.40
C ALA A 302 -24.67 2.13 -15.06
N ARG A 303 -24.31 0.88 -14.69
CA ARG A 303 -23.49 0.59 -13.48
C ARG A 303 -22.11 1.24 -13.53
N VAL A 304 -21.43 1.20 -14.67
CA VAL A 304 -20.13 1.87 -14.84
C VAL A 304 -20.27 3.37 -14.62
N LEU A 305 -21.25 4.01 -15.24
CA LEU A 305 -21.51 5.45 -15.09
C LEU A 305 -21.86 5.81 -13.64
N ASN A 306 -22.70 5.03 -12.98
CA ASN A 306 -23.07 5.22 -11.57
C ASN A 306 -21.84 5.10 -10.65
N LYS A 307 -21.01 4.07 -10.85
CA LYS A 307 -19.76 3.87 -10.08
C LYS A 307 -18.77 5.02 -10.29
N LEU A 308 -18.64 5.52 -11.52
CA LEU A 308 -17.77 6.66 -11.82
C LEU A 308 -18.19 7.92 -11.05
N GLN A 309 -19.48 8.19 -10.97
CA GLN A 309 -20.00 9.33 -10.21
C GLN A 309 -19.79 9.16 -8.71
N GLY A 310 -20.27 8.05 -8.12
CA GLY A 310 -20.27 7.86 -6.68
C GLY A 310 -18.89 7.54 -6.11
N THR A 311 -18.21 6.54 -6.69
CA THR A 311 -16.92 6.06 -6.12
C THR A 311 -15.77 7.00 -6.47
N PHE A 312 -15.73 7.52 -7.70
CA PHE A 312 -14.55 8.27 -8.15
C PHE A 312 -14.75 9.79 -8.09
N VAL A 313 -15.89 10.35 -8.50
CA VAL A 313 -16.07 11.81 -8.40
C VAL A 313 -16.44 12.21 -6.96
N ASP A 314 -17.53 11.67 -6.40
CA ASP A 314 -17.95 12.01 -5.04
C ASP A 314 -16.97 11.49 -3.99
N GLY A 315 -16.39 10.30 -4.22
CA GLY A 315 -15.37 9.73 -3.38
C GLY A 315 -14.09 10.56 -3.28
N VAL A 316 -13.69 11.22 -4.38
CA VAL A 316 -12.60 12.20 -4.38
C VAL A 316 -13.04 13.51 -3.73
N ALA A 317 -14.18 14.05 -4.15
CA ALA A 317 -14.70 15.34 -3.66
C ALA A 317 -14.85 15.39 -2.13
N LYS A 318 -15.24 14.27 -1.52
CA LYS A 318 -15.37 14.11 -0.07
C LYS A 318 -14.07 14.45 0.68
N TYR A 319 -12.91 14.13 0.10
CA TYR A 319 -11.61 14.30 0.71
C TYR A 319 -10.89 15.58 0.30
N VAL A 320 -11.45 16.36 -0.62
CA VAL A 320 -10.84 17.63 -1.05
C VAL A 320 -10.99 18.67 0.05
N HIS A 321 -9.87 19.27 0.44
CA HIS A 321 -9.80 20.36 1.40
C HIS A 321 -9.01 21.52 0.80
N ASN A 322 -9.63 22.72 0.75
CA ASN A 322 -9.00 23.91 0.15
C ASN A 322 -8.44 23.68 -1.27
N GLY A 323 -9.18 22.96 -2.11
CA GLY A 323 -8.79 22.66 -3.49
C GLY A 323 -7.70 21.60 -3.65
N ARG A 324 -7.32 20.94 -2.57
CA ARG A 324 -6.30 19.86 -2.57
C ARG A 324 -6.82 18.58 -1.95
N LEU A 325 -6.29 17.48 -2.46
CA LEU A 325 -6.54 16.15 -1.95
C LEU A 325 -5.28 15.63 -1.26
N HIS A 326 -5.41 15.25 0.00
CA HIS A 326 -4.32 14.77 0.84
C HIS A 326 -4.50 13.26 1.10
N ALA A 327 -4.25 12.44 0.08
CA ALA A 327 -4.31 10.99 0.22
C ALA A 327 -3.20 10.48 1.16
N HIS A 328 -3.54 9.47 1.96
CA HIS A 328 -2.57 8.80 2.83
C HIS A 328 -1.96 7.60 2.12
N ILE A 329 -0.68 7.38 2.34
CA ILE A 329 0.11 6.36 1.64
C ILE A 329 0.75 5.44 2.66
N ASN A 330 0.42 4.14 2.57
CA ASN A 330 1.16 3.11 3.27
C ASN A 330 2.36 2.72 2.41
N GLN A 331 3.56 3.04 2.86
CA GLN A 331 4.77 2.68 2.11
C GLN A 331 5.14 1.20 2.25
N ILE A 332 4.72 0.56 3.32
CA ILE A 332 4.91 -0.86 3.60
C ILE A 332 3.68 -1.38 4.34
N ARG A 333 3.58 -2.69 4.53
CA ARG A 333 2.51 -3.28 5.31
C ARG A 333 2.55 -2.82 6.77
N GLY A 334 1.39 -2.42 7.29
CA GLY A 334 1.15 -2.03 8.67
C GLY A 334 -0.29 -2.37 9.06
N ASP A 335 -0.73 -1.95 10.23
CA ASP A 335 -2.10 -2.22 10.71
C ASP A 335 -3.18 -1.53 9.87
N ASN A 336 -2.85 -0.43 9.21
CA ASN A 336 -3.78 0.34 8.36
C ASN A 336 -3.79 -0.11 6.88
N GLY A 337 -3.17 -1.23 6.56
CA GLY A 337 -3.08 -1.75 5.21
C GLY A 337 -1.65 -1.91 4.71
N GLY A 338 -1.45 -1.74 3.41
CA GLY A 338 -0.17 -1.98 2.76
C GLY A 338 -0.08 -3.35 2.11
N THR A 339 1.07 -3.66 1.52
CA THR A 339 1.28 -4.90 0.77
C THR A 339 2.47 -5.68 1.31
N VAL A 340 2.44 -7.00 1.18
CA VAL A 340 3.56 -7.88 1.56
C VAL A 340 4.73 -7.82 0.58
N THR A 341 4.54 -7.26 -0.61
CA THR A 341 5.58 -7.13 -1.64
C THR A 341 6.39 -5.84 -1.50
N GLY A 342 5.96 -4.92 -0.65
CA GLY A 342 6.55 -3.58 -0.53
C GLY A 342 5.97 -2.54 -1.49
N ARG A 343 4.98 -2.89 -2.33
CA ARG A 343 4.23 -1.90 -3.11
C ARG A 343 3.47 -0.96 -2.19
N PHE A 344 3.30 0.28 -2.64
CA PHE A 344 2.43 1.23 -1.95
C PHE A 344 0.97 0.80 -1.96
N SER A 345 0.24 1.20 -0.95
CA SER A 345 -1.21 1.30 -1.00
C SER A 345 -1.66 2.69 -0.54
N MET A 346 -2.80 3.14 -1.02
CA MET A 346 -3.34 4.45 -0.69
C MET A 346 -4.73 4.31 -0.08
N TYR A 347 -5.07 5.24 0.81
CA TYR A 347 -6.40 5.32 1.42
C TYR A 347 -6.78 6.76 1.70
N ALA A 348 -8.06 6.99 1.88
CA ALA A 348 -8.64 8.29 2.19
C ALA A 348 -8.24 9.44 1.21
N PRO A 349 -8.45 9.25 -0.12
CA PRO A 349 -8.96 8.10 -0.86
C PRO A 349 -7.87 7.22 -1.48
N ASN A 350 -8.28 6.06 -2.05
CA ASN A 350 -7.36 5.24 -2.82
C ASN A 350 -7.28 5.71 -4.29
N LEU A 351 -6.27 6.52 -4.60
CA LEU A 351 -6.05 7.06 -5.94
C LEU A 351 -5.49 6.04 -6.94
N GLN A 352 -4.95 4.91 -6.46
CA GLN A 352 -4.41 3.85 -7.32
C GLN A 352 -5.52 3.05 -8.05
N GLN A 353 -6.77 3.17 -7.59
CA GLN A 353 -7.92 2.51 -8.21
C GLN A 353 -8.65 3.38 -9.24
N MET A 354 -8.16 4.58 -9.53
CA MET A 354 -8.76 5.43 -10.55
C MET A 354 -8.76 4.75 -11.91
N PRO A 355 -9.90 4.63 -12.59
CA PRO A 355 -9.99 3.91 -13.84
C PRO A 355 -9.17 4.58 -14.95
N ILE A 356 -8.49 3.75 -15.76
CA ILE A 356 -7.64 4.20 -16.85
C ILE A 356 -8.24 3.81 -18.20
N ARG A 357 -8.82 2.59 -18.26
CA ARG A 357 -9.15 1.91 -19.53
C ARG A 357 -10.57 2.14 -20.03
N ASN A 358 -11.40 2.85 -19.31
CA ASN A 358 -12.75 3.16 -19.77
C ASN A 358 -12.82 4.50 -20.51
N GLU A 359 -13.91 4.72 -21.22
CA GLU A 359 -14.18 5.94 -22.03
C GLU A 359 -13.97 7.25 -21.25
N TYR A 360 -14.21 7.22 -19.92
CA TYR A 360 -14.14 8.41 -19.05
C TYR A 360 -12.89 8.46 -18.17
N GLY A 361 -12.04 7.44 -18.22
CA GLY A 361 -10.87 7.35 -17.36
C GLY A 361 -9.89 8.50 -17.57
N SER A 362 -9.68 8.91 -18.83
CA SER A 362 -8.81 10.06 -19.12
C SER A 362 -9.42 11.38 -18.65
N GLU A 363 -10.74 11.57 -18.77
CA GLU A 363 -11.42 12.77 -18.28
C GLU A 363 -11.38 12.84 -16.74
N LEU A 364 -11.55 11.69 -16.08
CA LEU A 364 -11.49 11.59 -14.63
C LEU A 364 -10.09 11.92 -14.08
N ARG A 365 -9.03 11.47 -14.75
CA ARG A 365 -7.65 11.80 -14.38
C ARG A 365 -7.33 13.29 -14.56
N LYS A 366 -7.93 13.96 -15.51
CA LYS A 366 -7.74 15.40 -15.78
C LYS A 366 -8.34 16.33 -14.73
N ILE A 367 -9.07 15.80 -13.72
CA ILE A 367 -9.47 16.60 -12.55
C ILE A 367 -8.29 16.92 -11.64
N PHE A 368 -7.23 16.08 -11.66
CA PHE A 368 -5.99 16.37 -10.97
C PHE A 368 -5.13 17.28 -11.83
N ILE A 369 -4.64 18.36 -11.24
CA ILE A 369 -3.92 19.41 -11.95
C ILE A 369 -2.56 19.69 -11.28
N PRO A 370 -1.56 20.15 -12.06
CA PRO A 370 -0.24 20.50 -11.53
C PRO A 370 -0.29 21.72 -10.61
N GLU A 371 0.82 22.06 -10.00
CA GLU A 371 0.99 23.33 -9.31
C GLU A 371 0.79 24.50 -10.28
N GLN A 372 0.46 25.67 -9.74
CA GLN A 372 0.14 26.83 -10.56
C GLN A 372 1.35 27.26 -11.39
N GLY A 373 1.16 27.37 -12.71
CA GLY A 373 2.23 27.75 -13.65
C GLY A 373 3.18 26.61 -14.02
N GLU A 374 2.87 25.37 -13.61
CA GLU A 374 3.66 24.18 -13.91
C GLU A 374 2.89 23.22 -14.82
N TYR A 375 3.55 22.15 -15.26
CA TYR A 375 3.00 21.13 -16.15
C TYR A 375 2.88 19.79 -15.42
N TRP A 376 1.88 19.00 -15.81
CA TRP A 376 1.71 17.64 -15.34
C TRP A 376 2.64 16.70 -16.09
N LEU A 377 3.51 16.02 -15.36
CA LEU A 377 4.33 14.92 -15.88
C LEU A 377 3.75 13.59 -15.43
N SER A 378 3.50 12.67 -16.36
CA SER A 378 3.30 11.25 -16.09
C SER A 378 4.52 10.49 -16.60
N ALA A 379 5.28 9.90 -15.70
CA ALA A 379 6.43 9.08 -16.00
C ALA A 379 6.17 7.62 -15.59
N ASP A 380 6.09 6.74 -16.57
CA ASP A 380 5.69 5.34 -16.40
C ASP A 380 6.79 4.39 -16.89
N TYR A 381 7.17 3.42 -16.06
CA TYR A 381 8.12 2.40 -16.45
C TYR A 381 7.57 1.51 -17.57
N SER A 382 8.22 1.47 -18.68
CA SER A 382 7.88 0.59 -19.79
C SER A 382 8.25 -0.86 -19.46
N GLN A 383 7.24 -1.72 -19.31
CA GLN A 383 7.42 -3.15 -19.08
C GLN A 383 8.38 -3.45 -17.90
N GLN A 384 8.18 -2.77 -16.77
CA GLN A 384 9.06 -2.87 -15.60
C GLN A 384 9.27 -4.31 -15.13
N GLU A 385 8.19 -5.04 -14.89
CA GLU A 385 8.27 -6.43 -14.38
C GLU A 385 8.91 -7.41 -15.37
N PRO A 386 8.59 -7.41 -16.67
CA PRO A 386 9.31 -8.20 -17.67
C PRO A 386 10.82 -7.93 -17.74
N ARG A 387 11.24 -6.67 -17.58
CA ARG A 387 12.67 -6.31 -17.54
C ARG A 387 13.36 -6.86 -16.30
N ILE A 388 12.70 -6.79 -15.15
CA ILE A 388 13.18 -7.36 -13.89
C ILE A 388 13.27 -8.89 -13.98
N LEU A 389 12.26 -9.56 -14.53
CA LEU A 389 12.29 -10.99 -14.79
C LEU A 389 13.51 -11.38 -15.64
N THR A 390 13.73 -10.67 -16.73
CA THR A 390 14.86 -10.92 -17.64
C THR A 390 16.20 -10.69 -16.96
N HIS A 391 16.32 -9.65 -16.12
CA HIS A 391 17.51 -9.41 -15.30
C HIS A 391 17.87 -10.64 -14.44
N PHE A 392 16.91 -11.15 -13.67
CA PHE A 392 17.15 -12.32 -12.83
C PHE A 392 17.38 -13.60 -13.65
N ALA A 393 16.71 -13.75 -14.78
CA ALA A 393 16.93 -14.88 -15.68
C ALA A 393 18.35 -14.92 -16.25
N ILE A 394 18.93 -13.74 -16.57
CA ILE A 394 20.34 -13.62 -17.00
C ILE A 394 21.27 -14.00 -15.85
N LEU A 395 21.05 -13.45 -14.65
CA LEU A 395 21.87 -13.79 -13.47
C LEU A 395 21.84 -15.30 -13.15
N ASN A 396 20.69 -15.93 -13.37
CA ASN A 396 20.50 -17.37 -13.19
C ASN A 396 20.94 -18.21 -14.41
N LYS A 397 21.44 -17.57 -15.48
CA LYS A 397 21.90 -18.20 -16.73
C LYS A 397 20.81 -19.09 -17.38
N ASN A 398 19.57 -18.65 -17.34
CA ASN A 398 18.46 -19.36 -17.97
C ASN A 398 18.55 -19.29 -19.51
N ALA A 399 18.29 -20.42 -20.18
CA ALA A 399 18.26 -20.49 -21.64
C ALA A 399 17.22 -19.52 -22.24
N GLY A 400 17.59 -18.78 -23.28
CA GLY A 400 16.74 -17.78 -23.94
C GLY A 400 16.70 -16.40 -23.27
N ALA A 401 17.30 -16.22 -22.09
CA ALA A 401 17.31 -14.93 -21.39
C ALA A 401 18.12 -13.85 -22.14
N GLU A 402 19.23 -14.22 -22.75
CA GLU A 402 20.09 -13.29 -23.51
C GLU A 402 19.40 -12.79 -24.80
N GLU A 403 18.60 -13.64 -25.46
CA GLU A 403 17.81 -13.23 -26.63
C GLU A 403 16.79 -12.16 -26.26
N VAL A 404 16.12 -12.32 -25.12
CA VAL A 404 15.15 -11.33 -24.60
C VAL A 404 15.87 -10.06 -24.15
N GLN A 405 17.06 -10.14 -23.56
CA GLN A 405 17.89 -8.99 -23.26
C GLN A 405 18.21 -8.19 -24.51
N GLN A 406 18.65 -8.86 -25.57
CA GLN A 406 18.95 -8.20 -26.86
C GLN A 406 17.71 -7.55 -27.47
N ALA A 407 16.54 -8.19 -27.32
CA ALA A 407 15.29 -7.61 -27.77
C ALA A 407 14.98 -6.29 -27.03
N PHE A 408 15.17 -6.24 -25.71
CA PHE A 408 15.03 -4.99 -24.93
C PHE A 408 16.04 -3.91 -25.33
N VAL A 409 17.31 -4.28 -25.56
CA VAL A 409 18.35 -3.34 -26.01
C VAL A 409 17.97 -2.72 -27.38
N LYS A 410 17.35 -3.51 -28.26
CA LYS A 410 16.85 -3.05 -29.56
C LYS A 410 15.50 -2.33 -29.49
N GLY A 411 14.93 -2.14 -28.28
CA GLY A 411 13.64 -1.49 -28.08
C GLY A 411 12.43 -2.32 -28.50
N LEU A 412 12.56 -3.64 -28.60
CA LEU A 412 11.48 -4.53 -28.98
C LEU A 412 10.53 -4.81 -27.79
N ASP A 413 9.28 -5.12 -28.12
CA ASP A 413 8.25 -5.47 -27.15
C ASP A 413 8.45 -6.90 -26.60
N PHE A 414 8.52 -7.04 -25.27
CA PHE A 414 8.71 -8.33 -24.59
C PHE A 414 7.63 -9.36 -24.97
N HIS A 415 6.37 -8.95 -25.03
CA HIS A 415 5.29 -9.87 -25.34
C HIS A 415 5.30 -10.28 -26.81
N LYS A 416 5.82 -9.43 -27.70
CA LYS A 416 6.05 -9.80 -29.08
C LYS A 416 7.18 -10.82 -29.19
N GLN A 417 8.28 -10.60 -28.47
CA GLN A 417 9.41 -11.54 -28.44
C GLN A 417 9.00 -12.91 -27.88
N THR A 418 8.25 -12.94 -26.77
CA THR A 418 7.74 -14.22 -26.21
C THR A 418 6.70 -14.88 -27.10
N ALA A 419 5.90 -14.11 -27.85
CA ALA A 419 4.98 -14.63 -28.85
C ALA A 419 5.71 -15.31 -30.01
N GLU A 420 6.79 -14.70 -30.52
CA GLU A 420 7.65 -15.29 -31.57
C GLU A 420 8.31 -16.59 -31.08
N MET A 421 8.86 -16.61 -29.85
CA MET A 421 9.44 -17.81 -29.25
C MET A 421 8.41 -18.94 -29.10
N ALA A 422 7.21 -18.62 -28.66
CA ALA A 422 6.14 -19.59 -28.44
C ALA A 422 5.37 -19.99 -29.72
N GLY A 423 5.48 -19.22 -30.80
CA GLY A 423 4.72 -19.42 -32.04
C GLY A 423 3.22 -19.16 -31.89
N ILE A 424 2.84 -18.17 -31.07
CA ILE A 424 1.46 -17.75 -30.78
C ILE A 424 1.29 -16.23 -30.98
N ASP A 425 0.04 -15.76 -30.98
CA ASP A 425 -0.19 -14.32 -31.07
C ASP A 425 0.24 -13.56 -29.80
N ARG A 426 0.51 -12.26 -29.95
CA ARG A 426 1.02 -11.38 -28.87
C ARG A 426 0.06 -11.28 -27.68
N ARG A 427 -1.27 -11.26 -27.92
CA ARG A 427 -2.27 -11.13 -26.85
C ARG A 427 -2.27 -12.38 -25.98
N LEU A 428 -2.23 -13.54 -26.61
CA LEU A 428 -2.16 -14.83 -25.94
C LEU A 428 -0.83 -14.97 -25.16
N ALA A 429 0.30 -14.63 -25.78
CA ALA A 429 1.62 -14.63 -25.13
C ALA A 429 1.65 -13.70 -23.89
N LYS A 430 1.04 -12.54 -23.97
CA LYS A 430 0.90 -11.62 -22.84
C LYS A 430 0.09 -12.25 -21.69
N THR A 431 -1.04 -12.87 -22.00
CA THR A 431 -1.92 -13.48 -21.00
C THR A 431 -1.23 -14.65 -20.31
N ILE A 432 -0.63 -15.56 -21.08
CA ILE A 432 0.07 -16.73 -20.55
C ILE A 432 1.34 -16.30 -19.79
N GLY A 433 2.14 -15.42 -20.37
CA GLY A 433 3.39 -14.95 -19.76
C GLY A 433 3.18 -14.25 -18.42
N LEU A 434 2.21 -13.34 -18.34
CA LEU A 434 1.83 -12.72 -17.06
C LEU A 434 1.29 -13.78 -16.08
N GLY A 435 0.49 -14.73 -16.57
CA GLY A 435 0.00 -15.82 -15.75
C GLY A 435 1.11 -16.66 -15.13
N VAL A 436 2.13 -17.01 -15.91
CA VAL A 436 3.31 -17.74 -15.42
C VAL A 436 4.07 -16.93 -14.39
N MET A 437 4.31 -15.63 -14.65
CA MET A 437 4.99 -14.74 -13.71
C MET A 437 4.25 -14.63 -12.36
N TYR A 438 2.93 -14.71 -12.39
CA TYR A 438 2.09 -14.61 -11.18
C TYR A 438 1.73 -15.96 -10.56
N GLY A 439 2.30 -17.06 -11.07
CA GLY A 439 2.06 -18.41 -10.57
C GLY A 439 0.67 -18.95 -10.88
N MET A 440 0.07 -18.50 -12.00
CA MET A 440 -1.23 -18.97 -12.46
C MET A 440 -1.16 -20.44 -12.89
N GLY A 441 -2.04 -21.26 -12.34
CA GLY A 441 -2.22 -22.64 -12.77
C GLY A 441 -3.16 -22.76 -13.97
N TYR A 442 -3.12 -23.92 -14.67
CA TYR A 442 -3.92 -24.18 -15.87
C TYR A 442 -5.44 -24.03 -15.66
N LYS A 443 -5.97 -24.32 -14.46
CA LYS A 443 -7.41 -24.18 -14.16
C LYS A 443 -7.86 -22.72 -14.25
N LYS A 444 -7.07 -21.79 -13.71
CA LYS A 444 -7.37 -20.37 -13.81
C LYS A 444 -7.20 -19.88 -15.24
N MET A 445 -6.17 -20.34 -15.93
CA MET A 445 -5.95 -20.01 -17.35
C MET A 445 -7.10 -20.48 -18.23
N ALA A 446 -7.66 -21.66 -17.96
CA ALA A 446 -8.84 -22.17 -18.68
C ALA A 446 -10.05 -21.23 -18.55
N VAL A 447 -10.28 -20.71 -17.34
CA VAL A 447 -11.35 -19.74 -17.10
C VAL A 447 -11.05 -18.40 -17.78
N ASP A 448 -9.83 -17.90 -17.66
CA ASP A 448 -9.45 -16.58 -18.21
C ASP A 448 -9.47 -16.55 -19.76
N LEU A 449 -9.23 -17.69 -20.41
CA LEU A 449 -9.22 -17.84 -21.87
C LEU A 449 -10.51 -18.46 -22.44
N ASP A 450 -11.44 -18.88 -21.57
CA ASP A 450 -12.68 -19.58 -21.95
C ASP A 450 -12.42 -20.83 -22.79
N ILE A 451 -11.49 -21.69 -22.34
CA ILE A 451 -11.10 -22.95 -22.98
C ILE A 451 -11.21 -24.12 -21.99
N ALA A 452 -11.16 -25.35 -22.52
CA ALA A 452 -11.18 -26.55 -21.69
C ALA A 452 -9.93 -26.66 -20.80
N PRO A 453 -10.04 -27.16 -19.55
CA PRO A 453 -8.89 -27.30 -18.65
C PRO A 453 -7.75 -28.16 -19.22
N ILE A 454 -8.05 -29.16 -20.03
CA ILE A 454 -7.03 -30.00 -20.69
C ILE A 454 -6.25 -29.21 -21.73
N GLU A 455 -6.94 -28.41 -22.52
CA GLU A 455 -6.35 -27.53 -23.53
C GLU A 455 -5.47 -26.46 -22.89
N ALA A 456 -5.95 -25.84 -21.83
CA ALA A 456 -5.15 -24.88 -21.04
C ALA A 456 -3.87 -25.50 -20.47
N LYS A 457 -3.95 -26.77 -20.03
CA LYS A 457 -2.80 -27.51 -19.50
C LYS A 457 -1.74 -27.77 -20.58
N GLU A 458 -2.17 -28.20 -21.77
CA GLU A 458 -1.29 -28.44 -22.92
C GLU A 458 -0.65 -27.14 -23.40
N MET A 459 -1.44 -26.09 -23.57
CA MET A 459 -0.97 -24.77 -23.98
C MET A 459 0.06 -24.19 -23.00
N LEU A 460 -0.17 -24.30 -21.69
CA LEU A 460 0.77 -23.86 -20.67
C LEU A 460 2.08 -24.65 -20.71
N LYS A 461 2.00 -25.97 -20.96
CA LYS A 461 3.18 -26.82 -21.10
C LYS A 461 4.01 -26.41 -22.32
N GLU A 462 3.39 -26.29 -23.49
CA GLU A 462 4.07 -25.85 -24.71
C GLU A 462 4.71 -24.48 -24.58
N PHE A 463 4.01 -23.53 -23.96
CA PHE A 463 4.57 -22.19 -23.70
C PHE A 463 5.83 -22.26 -22.83
N ARG A 464 5.82 -23.05 -21.76
CA ARG A 464 6.97 -23.25 -20.87
C ARG A 464 8.17 -23.87 -21.55
N GLU A 465 7.92 -24.82 -22.46
CA GLU A 465 8.98 -25.48 -23.25
C GLU A 465 9.59 -24.52 -24.28
N LYS A 466 8.77 -23.67 -24.91
CA LYS A 466 9.20 -22.73 -25.95
C LYS A 466 9.77 -21.41 -25.39
N VAL A 467 9.45 -21.07 -24.14
CA VAL A 467 9.93 -19.88 -23.43
C VAL A 467 10.70 -20.31 -22.17
N PRO A 468 11.85 -20.98 -22.32
CA PRO A 468 12.52 -21.69 -21.24
C PRO A 468 13.05 -20.80 -20.13
N PHE A 469 13.39 -19.52 -20.39
CA PHE A 469 13.90 -18.61 -19.37
C PHE A 469 12.86 -18.32 -18.29
N MET A 470 11.57 -18.26 -18.65
CA MET A 470 10.49 -18.03 -17.67
C MET A 470 10.28 -19.26 -16.79
N GLN A 471 10.26 -20.44 -17.38
CA GLN A 471 10.14 -21.70 -16.64
C GLN A 471 11.34 -21.91 -15.71
N GLY A 472 12.55 -21.69 -16.22
CA GLY A 472 13.77 -21.81 -15.44
C GLY A 472 13.82 -20.86 -14.25
N MET A 473 13.34 -19.62 -14.40
CA MET A 473 13.22 -18.68 -13.29
C MET A 473 12.17 -19.12 -12.27
N LEU A 474 11.01 -19.57 -12.73
CA LEU A 474 9.95 -20.05 -11.84
C LEU A 474 10.46 -21.19 -10.96
N GLU A 475 11.11 -22.19 -11.55
CA GLU A 475 11.67 -23.34 -10.85
C GLU A 475 12.79 -22.96 -9.88
N ALA A 476 13.73 -22.12 -10.30
CA ALA A 476 14.85 -21.69 -9.48
C ALA A 476 14.38 -20.93 -8.24
N VAL A 477 13.44 -20.00 -8.40
CA VAL A 477 12.91 -19.18 -7.29
C VAL A 477 12.03 -20.00 -6.36
N MET A 478 11.18 -20.90 -6.90
CA MET A 478 10.40 -21.84 -6.07
C MET A 478 11.28 -22.79 -5.27
N ASN A 479 12.31 -23.36 -5.89
CA ASN A 479 13.26 -24.25 -5.19
C ASN A 479 13.98 -23.52 -4.08
N ARG A 480 14.44 -22.29 -4.33
CA ARG A 480 15.05 -21.45 -3.28
C ARG A 480 14.07 -21.17 -2.14
N ALA A 481 12.83 -20.80 -2.45
CA ALA A 481 11.79 -20.56 -1.44
C ALA A 481 11.50 -21.83 -0.61
N ASN A 482 11.47 -22.99 -1.25
CA ASN A 482 11.26 -24.27 -0.56
C ASN A 482 12.44 -24.65 0.34
N GLN A 483 13.69 -24.45 -0.10
CA GLN A 483 14.88 -24.82 0.64
C GLN A 483 15.19 -23.86 1.79
N ILE A 484 15.22 -22.55 1.51
CA ILE A 484 15.68 -21.53 2.43
C ILE A 484 14.51 -20.87 3.20
N GLY A 485 13.29 -20.95 2.65
CA GLY A 485 12.09 -20.32 3.22
C GLY A 485 11.96 -18.84 2.91
N SER A 486 12.76 -18.29 1.99
CA SER A 486 12.66 -16.89 1.58
C SER A 486 13.26 -16.63 0.21
N VAL A 487 12.85 -15.50 -0.40
CA VAL A 487 13.49 -14.90 -1.57
C VAL A 487 13.84 -13.46 -1.25
N ARG A 488 14.81 -12.89 -1.95
CA ARG A 488 15.24 -11.49 -1.79
C ARG A 488 15.15 -10.73 -3.10
N THR A 489 14.65 -9.51 -3.01
CA THR A 489 14.61 -8.56 -4.13
C THR A 489 16.00 -8.03 -4.46
N TYR A 490 16.09 -7.22 -5.51
CA TYR A 490 17.33 -6.56 -5.91
C TYR A 490 17.96 -5.71 -4.80
N LEU A 491 17.18 -4.98 -4.02
CA LEU A 491 17.66 -4.17 -2.90
C LEU A 491 17.76 -4.94 -1.56
N GLY A 492 17.48 -6.24 -1.57
CA GLY A 492 17.64 -7.11 -0.40
C GLY A 492 16.37 -7.26 0.45
N ARG A 493 15.23 -6.69 0.05
CA ARG A 493 13.95 -6.93 0.71
C ARG A 493 13.65 -8.42 0.74
N ARG A 494 13.39 -8.96 1.91
CA ARG A 494 13.11 -10.38 2.09
C ARG A 494 11.61 -10.65 2.02
N CYS A 495 11.24 -11.71 1.30
CA CYS A 495 9.89 -12.26 1.28
C CYS A 495 9.93 -13.67 1.86
N LYS A 496 9.24 -13.90 2.98
CA LYS A 496 9.26 -15.14 3.75
C LYS A 496 8.15 -16.12 3.36
N PHE A 497 8.46 -17.40 3.49
CA PHE A 497 7.57 -18.55 3.33
C PHE A 497 7.70 -19.46 4.57
N ASP A 498 7.25 -18.96 5.73
CA ASP A 498 7.45 -19.58 7.03
C ASP A 498 6.30 -20.51 7.46
N LEU A 499 5.20 -20.53 6.69
CA LEU A 499 4.06 -21.37 6.96
C LEU A 499 4.14 -22.68 6.16
N TRP A 500 3.50 -23.71 6.68
CA TRP A 500 3.54 -25.06 6.15
C TRP A 500 2.14 -25.61 5.93
N GLU A 501 1.98 -26.44 4.90
CA GLU A 501 0.75 -27.12 4.50
C GLU A 501 1.03 -28.60 4.22
N PRO A 502 -0.02 -29.47 4.17
CA PRO A 502 0.18 -30.86 3.77
C PRO A 502 0.84 -30.98 2.39
N ALA A 503 1.76 -31.91 2.23
CA ALA A 503 2.38 -32.19 0.93
C ALA A 503 1.44 -32.94 -0.04
N TRP A 504 0.36 -33.51 0.50
CA TRP A 504 -0.70 -34.21 -0.24
C TRP A 504 -1.88 -33.29 -0.51
N TYR A 505 -2.65 -33.63 -1.53
CA TYR A 505 -3.85 -32.87 -1.94
C TYR A 505 -5.11 -33.70 -1.66
N GLU A 506 -6.10 -33.06 -1.04
CA GLU A 506 -7.43 -33.61 -0.86
C GLU A 506 -8.45 -32.71 -1.57
N ALA A 507 -9.21 -33.29 -2.49
CA ALA A 507 -10.15 -32.54 -3.32
C ALA A 507 -11.26 -31.92 -2.46
N GLY A 508 -11.47 -30.59 -2.58
CA GLY A 508 -12.51 -29.86 -1.85
C GLY A 508 -12.15 -29.49 -0.43
N VAL A 509 -10.98 -29.87 0.08
CA VAL A 509 -10.52 -29.52 1.43
C VAL A 509 -9.48 -28.39 1.35
N PHE A 510 -9.76 -27.29 2.02
CA PHE A 510 -8.81 -26.19 2.22
C PHE A 510 -8.10 -26.36 3.57
N HIS A 511 -6.79 -26.49 3.54
CA HIS A 511 -5.96 -26.51 4.73
C HIS A 511 -5.33 -25.13 4.95
N LYS A 512 -5.65 -24.51 6.08
CA LYS A 512 -4.98 -23.28 6.50
C LYS A 512 -3.52 -23.61 6.83
N ALA A 513 -2.58 -22.92 6.19
CA ALA A 513 -1.17 -23.06 6.47
C ALA A 513 -0.83 -22.68 7.93
N LEU A 514 0.07 -23.44 8.56
CA LEU A 514 0.42 -23.34 9.96
C LEU A 514 1.94 -23.15 10.14
N PRO A 515 2.40 -22.62 11.28
CA PRO A 515 3.79 -22.68 11.68
C PRO A 515 4.31 -24.13 11.69
N HIS A 516 5.62 -24.33 11.47
CA HIS A 516 6.23 -25.65 11.29
C HIS A 516 5.85 -26.66 12.39
N ASN A 517 5.97 -26.25 13.66
CA ASN A 517 5.68 -27.11 14.80
C ASN A 517 4.22 -27.58 14.85
N GLU A 518 3.28 -26.65 14.61
CA GLU A 518 1.84 -26.95 14.57
C GLU A 518 1.51 -27.83 13.36
N ALA A 519 2.10 -27.56 12.21
CA ALA A 519 1.94 -28.32 10.98
C ALA A 519 2.44 -29.78 11.17
N THR A 520 3.61 -29.94 11.76
CA THR A 520 4.19 -31.26 12.07
C THR A 520 3.32 -32.04 13.05
N THR A 521 2.81 -31.38 14.08
CA THR A 521 1.88 -32.00 15.06
C THR A 521 0.59 -32.45 14.39
N LYS A 522 0.04 -31.63 13.48
CA LYS A 522 -1.25 -31.89 12.83
C LYS A 522 -1.18 -32.90 11.68
N TRP A 523 -0.12 -32.84 10.86
CA TRP A 523 -0.01 -33.58 9.60
C TRP A 523 1.21 -34.51 9.53
N GLY A 524 2.00 -34.61 10.59
CA GLY A 524 3.23 -35.42 10.60
C GLY A 524 4.34 -34.82 9.72
N GLY A 525 5.27 -35.69 9.28
CA GLY A 525 6.40 -35.27 8.44
C GLY A 525 6.07 -34.99 6.97
N SER A 526 4.85 -35.30 6.51
CA SER A 526 4.44 -35.08 5.11
C SER A 526 3.91 -33.66 4.91
N ILE A 527 4.76 -32.68 5.10
CA ILE A 527 4.45 -31.25 4.97
C ILE A 527 5.41 -30.56 3.99
N LYS A 528 4.97 -29.46 3.41
CA LYS A 528 5.76 -28.59 2.52
C LYS A 528 5.51 -27.12 2.88
N ARG A 529 6.43 -26.23 2.49
CA ARG A 529 6.22 -24.79 2.65
C ARG A 529 5.02 -24.32 1.83
N ALA A 530 4.15 -23.54 2.44
CA ALA A 530 2.95 -23.02 1.83
C ALA A 530 3.26 -21.82 0.91
N GLY A 531 2.54 -21.74 -0.21
CA GLY A 531 2.53 -20.55 -1.06
C GLY A 531 3.80 -20.29 -1.87
N THR A 532 4.75 -21.21 -1.94
CA THR A 532 6.02 -21.02 -2.65
C THR A 532 5.86 -20.80 -4.16
N TYR A 533 4.73 -21.19 -4.74
CA TYR A 533 4.39 -20.87 -6.14
C TYR A 533 4.26 -19.35 -6.40
N LYS A 534 4.10 -18.54 -5.34
CA LYS A 534 4.07 -17.07 -5.42
C LYS A 534 5.47 -16.44 -5.37
N ALA A 535 6.52 -17.24 -5.19
CA ALA A 535 7.87 -16.71 -4.92
C ALA A 535 8.41 -15.86 -6.08
N LEU A 536 8.21 -16.27 -7.33
CA LEU A 536 8.61 -15.49 -8.51
C LEU A 536 7.86 -14.15 -8.57
N ASN A 537 6.56 -14.15 -8.34
CA ASN A 537 5.76 -12.94 -8.28
C ASN A 537 6.27 -11.96 -7.20
N ARG A 538 6.54 -12.47 -5.99
CA ARG A 538 7.06 -11.66 -4.88
C ARG A 538 8.44 -11.07 -5.19
N LEU A 539 9.32 -11.84 -5.83
CA LEU A 539 10.63 -11.37 -6.27
C LEU A 539 10.51 -10.20 -7.26
N ILE A 540 9.68 -10.38 -8.29
CA ILE A 540 9.52 -9.40 -9.37
C ILE A 540 8.80 -8.15 -8.88
N GLN A 541 7.64 -8.31 -8.24
CA GLN A 541 6.87 -7.17 -7.72
C GLN A 541 7.62 -6.42 -6.61
N GLY A 542 8.32 -7.14 -5.75
CA GLY A 542 9.13 -6.52 -4.69
C GLY A 542 10.29 -5.71 -5.27
N THR A 543 10.97 -6.24 -6.29
CA THR A 543 12.04 -5.50 -6.98
C THR A 543 11.50 -4.29 -7.73
N ALA A 544 10.33 -4.39 -8.36
CA ALA A 544 9.65 -3.26 -9.00
C ALA A 544 9.29 -2.16 -7.99
N ALA A 545 8.78 -2.55 -6.82
CA ALA A 545 8.51 -1.61 -5.72
C ALA A 545 9.79 -0.94 -5.23
N ASP A 546 10.86 -1.70 -5.04
CA ASP A 546 12.17 -1.17 -4.63
C ASP A 546 12.72 -0.16 -5.65
N GLN A 547 12.63 -0.44 -6.93
CA GLN A 547 13.05 0.48 -8.01
C GLN A 547 12.27 1.80 -7.95
N THR A 548 10.94 1.73 -7.86
CA THR A 548 10.10 2.93 -7.77
C THR A 548 10.39 3.75 -6.51
N LYS A 549 10.56 3.10 -5.37
CA LYS A 549 10.91 3.77 -4.10
C LYS A 549 12.27 4.43 -4.14
N LYS A 550 13.27 3.74 -4.68
CA LYS A 550 14.61 4.29 -4.87
C LYS A 550 14.59 5.52 -5.79
N ALA A 551 13.85 5.44 -6.90
CA ALA A 551 13.67 6.57 -7.81
C ALA A 551 13.03 7.78 -7.10
N MET A 552 11.98 7.56 -6.29
CA MET A 552 11.32 8.63 -5.54
C MET A 552 12.27 9.30 -4.52
N VAL A 553 13.07 8.51 -3.81
CA VAL A 553 14.09 9.03 -2.89
C VAL A 553 15.13 9.87 -3.64
N ASP A 554 15.66 9.35 -4.75
CA ASP A 554 16.68 10.05 -5.55
C ASP A 554 16.15 11.35 -6.16
N ILE A 555 14.94 11.33 -6.71
CA ILE A 555 14.26 12.53 -7.26
C ILE A 555 14.09 13.60 -6.17
N TYR A 556 13.65 13.21 -5.00
CA TYR A 556 13.46 14.14 -3.88
C TYR A 556 14.79 14.72 -3.39
N GLU A 557 15.77 13.87 -3.13
CA GLU A 557 17.04 14.30 -2.53
C GLU A 557 17.95 15.06 -3.50
N GLN A 558 17.93 14.71 -4.77
CA GLN A 558 18.82 15.31 -5.77
C GLN A 558 18.18 16.47 -6.53
N LEU A 559 16.87 16.43 -6.78
CA LEU A 559 16.16 17.46 -7.54
C LEU A 559 15.25 18.34 -6.67
N GLY A 560 14.99 17.96 -5.43
CA GLY A 560 14.03 18.65 -4.55
C GLY A 560 12.58 18.53 -5.01
N ILE A 561 12.27 17.60 -5.91
CA ILE A 561 10.92 17.41 -6.46
C ILE A 561 10.15 16.40 -5.61
N ILE A 562 8.95 16.81 -5.20
CA ILE A 562 8.01 15.98 -4.47
C ILE A 562 7.01 15.41 -5.47
N PRO A 563 6.86 14.09 -5.63
CA PRO A 563 5.82 13.51 -6.49
C PRO A 563 4.41 13.94 -6.05
N LEU A 564 3.48 13.99 -7.00
CA LEU A 564 2.06 14.27 -6.75
C LEU A 564 1.31 12.99 -6.39
N ILE A 565 1.38 12.00 -7.27
CA ILE A 565 0.71 10.71 -7.15
C ILE A 565 1.66 9.62 -7.64
N GLN A 566 1.63 8.47 -6.97
CA GLN A 566 2.28 7.25 -7.41
C GLN A 566 1.20 6.20 -7.68
N VAL A 567 1.16 5.63 -8.89
CA VAL A 567 0.19 4.62 -9.31
C VAL A 567 0.93 3.48 -9.98
N HIS A 568 1.01 2.32 -9.34
CA HIS A 568 1.70 1.11 -9.84
C HIS A 568 3.17 1.38 -10.17
N ASP A 569 3.52 1.50 -11.45
CA ASP A 569 4.84 1.79 -12.02
C ASP A 569 4.96 3.23 -12.57
N GLU A 570 3.94 4.06 -12.33
CA GLU A 570 3.85 5.45 -12.77
C GLU A 570 4.09 6.44 -11.62
N LEU A 571 4.93 7.44 -11.87
CA LEU A 571 5.08 8.64 -11.04
C LEU A 571 4.47 9.85 -11.74
N ASN A 572 3.61 10.56 -11.02
CA ASN A 572 3.06 11.83 -11.49
C ASN A 572 3.72 12.96 -10.71
N CYS A 573 4.26 13.94 -11.41
CA CYS A 573 4.94 15.09 -10.84
C CYS A 573 4.42 16.40 -11.47
N SER A 574 4.58 17.49 -10.72
CA SER A 574 4.46 18.85 -11.25
C SER A 574 5.85 19.34 -11.61
N VAL A 575 6.05 19.78 -12.85
CA VAL A 575 7.35 20.19 -13.38
C VAL A 575 7.28 21.57 -14.03
N LYS A 576 8.37 22.31 -13.93
CA LYS A 576 8.47 23.68 -14.47
C LYS A 576 8.93 23.71 -15.94
N SER A 577 9.58 22.64 -16.40
CA SER A 577 10.18 22.59 -17.73
C SER A 577 10.38 21.15 -18.22
N ASP A 578 10.58 21.01 -19.52
CA ASP A 578 11.00 19.75 -20.15
C ASP A 578 12.35 19.25 -19.61
N LYS A 579 13.20 20.14 -19.12
CA LYS A 579 14.48 19.76 -18.50
C LYS A 579 14.24 18.97 -17.22
N GLU A 580 13.41 19.49 -16.31
CA GLU A 580 13.04 18.77 -15.07
C GLU A 580 12.37 17.43 -15.39
N ALA A 581 11.49 17.38 -16.39
CA ALA A 581 10.86 16.14 -16.83
C ALA A 581 11.89 15.09 -17.29
N ARG A 582 12.91 15.49 -18.04
CA ARG A 582 13.99 14.59 -18.48
C ARG A 582 14.87 14.14 -17.30
N GLU A 583 15.20 15.03 -16.38
CA GLU A 583 15.96 14.69 -15.17
C GLU A 583 15.24 13.65 -14.31
N ILE A 584 13.91 13.77 -14.14
CA ILE A 584 13.08 12.76 -13.47
C ILE A 584 13.14 11.42 -14.22
N LYS A 585 12.93 11.45 -15.53
CA LYS A 585 13.01 10.25 -16.38
C LYS A 585 14.37 9.56 -16.24
N ASP A 586 15.46 10.31 -16.37
CA ASP A 586 16.83 9.76 -16.28
C ASP A 586 17.09 9.14 -14.90
N MET A 587 16.62 9.75 -13.82
CA MET A 587 16.72 9.17 -12.48
C MET A 587 15.92 7.88 -12.34
N MET A 588 14.71 7.83 -12.87
CA MET A 588 13.91 6.60 -12.85
C MET A 588 14.59 5.46 -13.64
N GLU A 589 15.20 5.78 -14.77
CA GLU A 589 15.89 4.80 -15.62
C GLU A 589 17.20 4.29 -15.01
N THR A 590 17.88 5.11 -14.18
CA THR A 590 19.23 4.82 -13.68
C THR A 590 19.33 4.53 -12.19
N CYS A 591 18.23 4.62 -11.44
CA CYS A 591 18.23 4.46 -9.97
C CYS A 591 18.71 3.08 -9.48
N ILE A 592 18.56 2.04 -10.31
CA ILE A 592 19.12 0.70 -10.09
C ILE A 592 19.77 0.19 -11.37
N ASP A 593 20.81 -0.64 -11.22
CA ASP A 593 21.57 -1.19 -12.35
C ASP A 593 21.06 -2.61 -12.71
N LEU A 594 20.14 -2.70 -13.64
CA LEU A 594 19.65 -3.96 -14.18
C LEU A 594 20.50 -4.41 -15.38
N LYS A 595 20.57 -5.72 -15.62
CA LYS A 595 21.17 -6.30 -16.84
C LYS A 595 20.36 -5.98 -18.13
N VAL A 596 19.24 -5.33 -17.98
CA VAL A 596 18.33 -4.89 -19.05
C VAL A 596 18.07 -3.40 -18.83
N PRO A 597 18.13 -2.56 -19.87
CA PRO A 597 17.87 -1.13 -19.70
C PRO A 597 16.46 -0.90 -19.15
N SER A 598 16.33 0.01 -18.18
CA SER A 598 15.04 0.55 -17.77
C SER A 598 14.65 1.68 -18.70
N ASN A 599 13.38 1.72 -19.12
CA ASN A 599 12.85 2.79 -19.98
C ASN A 599 11.61 3.39 -19.32
N VAL A 600 11.52 4.67 -19.38
CA VAL A 600 10.40 5.46 -18.83
C VAL A 600 9.75 6.29 -19.93
#